data_04e7df185cf3b09e9e9b364faf27a472
#
_entry.id   04e7df185cf3b09e9e9b364faf27a472
#
_cell.length_a   1.000
_cell.length_b   1.000
_cell.length_c   1.000
_cell.angle_alpha   90.00
_cell.angle_beta   90.00
_cell.angle_gamma   90.00
#
_symmetry.space_group_name_H-M   'P 1'
#
loop_
_entity.id
_entity.type
_entity.pdbx_description
1 polymer ?
#
loop_
_entity_poly.entity_id
_entity_poly.type
_entity_poly.pdbx_seq_one_letter_code
_entity_poly.pdbx_strand_id
1 'polypeptide(L)'
;MTNGHLDVVRHAVALCDRLVVTIGVQHAKQPLFSVEERLKMVSEVFGPIAAKAGCALEATTHDNLTVVAAQKNGATIMIRGLRDGTDLDYEMQLAGMNEAMAPEVHTVFVPASATVRPITATLVRQIAGMGGDVSAFVPPSVAASLRTKFVR
;
A
#
# COMPACT_ATOMS: atom_id res chain seq x y z
N MET A 1 -1.63 -5.36 5.15
CA MET A 1 -0.52 -5.35 4.16
C MET A 1 -0.41 -6.73 3.53
N THR A 2 -0.13 -6.84 2.22
CA THR A 2 -0.01 -8.13 1.49
C THR A 2 1.27 -8.14 0.65
N ASN A 3 1.64 -9.31 0.12
CA ASN A 3 2.77 -9.43 -0.80
C ASN A 3 2.58 -8.59 -2.08
N GLY A 4 1.34 -8.28 -2.48
CA GLY A 4 1.06 -7.34 -3.56
C GLY A 4 1.51 -5.91 -3.24
N HIS A 5 1.31 -5.42 -2.01
CA HIS A 5 1.86 -4.11 -1.59
C HIS A 5 3.39 -4.12 -1.56
N LEU A 6 3.98 -5.24 -1.12
CA LEU A 6 5.43 -5.42 -1.12
C LEU A 6 6.02 -5.36 -2.53
N ASP A 7 5.33 -5.96 -3.49
CA ASP A 7 5.71 -5.97 -4.90
C ASP A 7 5.73 -4.54 -5.48
N VAL A 8 4.66 -3.76 -5.25
CA VAL A 8 4.60 -2.35 -5.66
C VAL A 8 5.76 -1.54 -5.07
N VAL A 9 6.05 -1.72 -3.76
CA VAL A 9 7.14 -0.99 -3.10
C VAL A 9 8.50 -1.37 -3.68
N ARG A 10 8.74 -2.64 -4.02
CA ARG A 10 9.99 -3.07 -4.68
C ARG A 10 10.22 -2.37 -6.02
N HIS A 11 9.17 -2.14 -6.78
CA HIS A 11 9.27 -1.37 -8.03
C HIS A 11 9.41 0.13 -7.74
N ALA A 12 8.68 0.65 -6.77
CA ALA A 12 8.66 2.08 -6.43
C ALA A 12 10.04 2.59 -5.98
N VAL A 13 10.75 1.83 -5.13
CA VAL A 13 12.07 2.25 -4.62
C VAL A 13 13.16 2.30 -5.70
N ALA A 14 12.92 1.71 -6.87
CA ALA A 14 13.81 1.82 -8.03
C ALA A 14 13.53 3.07 -8.87
N LEU A 15 12.43 3.79 -8.59
CA LEU A 15 11.98 4.94 -9.37
C LEU A 15 12.18 6.28 -8.64
N CYS A 16 12.57 6.28 -7.37
CA CYS A 16 12.69 7.49 -6.57
C CYS A 16 13.75 7.37 -5.47
N ASP A 17 14.31 8.51 -5.06
CA ASP A 17 15.24 8.60 -3.95
C ASP A 17 14.53 8.69 -2.59
N ARG A 18 13.26 9.09 -2.58
CA ARG A 18 12.41 9.19 -1.39
C ARG A 18 11.02 8.66 -1.70
N LEU A 19 10.58 7.66 -0.94
CA LEU A 19 9.25 7.05 -1.00
C LEU A 19 8.45 7.39 0.25
N VAL A 20 7.30 8.06 0.09
CA VAL A 20 6.35 8.30 1.17
C VAL A 20 5.19 7.33 1.04
N VAL A 21 5.02 6.45 2.02
CA VAL A 21 3.87 5.56 2.12
C VAL A 21 2.82 6.20 3.01
N THR A 22 1.71 6.63 2.43
CA THR A 22 0.65 7.29 3.19
C THR A 22 -0.53 6.35 3.43
N ILE A 23 -1.05 6.36 4.65
CA ILE A 23 -2.14 5.51 5.11
C ILE A 23 -3.40 6.35 5.27
N GLY A 24 -4.41 6.07 4.45
CA GLY A 24 -5.72 6.72 4.60
C GLY A 24 -6.40 6.33 5.91
N VAL A 25 -6.84 7.33 6.67
CA VAL A 25 -7.60 7.17 7.92
C VAL A 25 -9.06 7.54 7.63
N GLN A 26 -9.94 6.53 7.61
CA GLN A 26 -11.38 6.76 7.47
C GLN A 26 -12.06 6.55 8.82
N HIS A 27 -12.60 7.59 9.41
CA HIS A 27 -13.27 7.55 10.71
C HIS A 27 -14.54 6.65 10.74
N ALA A 28 -15.15 6.40 9.56
CA ALA A 28 -16.37 5.59 9.45
C ALA A 28 -16.13 4.06 9.42
N LYS A 29 -14.91 3.59 9.29
CA LYS A 29 -14.57 2.16 9.25
C LYS A 29 -13.66 1.81 10.41
N GLN A 30 -13.99 0.75 11.15
CA GLN A 30 -13.07 0.17 12.11
C GLN A 30 -12.09 -0.77 11.36
N PRO A 31 -10.84 -0.36 11.15
CA PRO A 31 -9.85 -1.23 10.53
C PRO A 31 -9.40 -2.32 11.50
N LEU A 32 -9.01 -3.50 10.97
CA LEU A 32 -8.51 -4.61 11.77
C LEU A 32 -7.25 -4.25 12.59
N PHE A 33 -6.41 -3.41 12.03
CA PHE A 33 -5.19 -2.90 12.66
C PHE A 33 -5.31 -1.40 12.92
N SER A 34 -4.85 -0.93 14.08
CA SER A 34 -4.80 0.50 14.39
C SER A 34 -3.87 1.26 13.42
N VAL A 35 -3.92 2.57 13.46
CA VAL A 35 -3.03 3.42 12.65
C VAL A 35 -1.57 3.16 13.01
N GLU A 36 -1.26 3.06 14.31
CA GLU A 36 0.08 2.80 14.84
C GLU A 36 0.59 1.43 14.39
N GLU A 37 -0.26 0.39 14.48
CA GLU A 37 0.07 -0.95 14.00
C GLU A 37 0.38 -0.94 12.49
N ARG A 38 -0.40 -0.20 11.71
CA ARG A 38 -0.20 -0.09 10.25
C ARG A 38 1.08 0.67 9.90
N LEU A 39 1.39 1.77 10.58
CA LEU A 39 2.63 2.52 10.42
C LEU A 39 3.85 1.67 10.79
N LYS A 40 3.78 0.94 11.91
CA LYS A 40 4.81 0.00 12.32
C LYS A 40 5.05 -1.08 11.25
N MET A 41 3.98 -1.70 10.72
CA MET A 41 4.09 -2.68 9.63
C MET A 41 4.77 -2.11 8.39
N VAL A 42 4.46 -0.85 8.01
CA VAL A 42 5.11 -0.18 6.88
C VAL A 42 6.61 -0.09 7.12
N SER A 43 7.03 0.41 8.27
CA SER A 43 8.45 0.57 8.60
C SER A 43 9.19 -0.76 8.68
N GLU A 44 8.60 -1.77 9.31
CA GLU A 44 9.22 -3.10 9.47
C GLU A 44 9.35 -3.87 8.16
N VAL A 45 8.34 -3.78 7.29
CA VAL A 45 8.30 -4.58 6.04
C VAL A 45 9.00 -3.86 4.89
N PHE A 46 8.79 -2.56 4.74
CA PHE A 46 9.32 -1.80 3.60
C PHE A 46 10.69 -1.17 3.89
N GLY A 47 11.00 -0.89 5.17
CA GLY A 47 12.27 -0.28 5.57
C GLY A 47 13.50 -1.01 5.03
N PRO A 48 13.63 -2.33 5.21
CA PRO A 48 14.78 -3.08 4.67
C PRO A 48 14.88 -3.03 3.14
N ILE A 49 13.75 -2.97 2.44
CA ILE A 49 13.72 -2.90 0.97
C ILE A 49 14.19 -1.54 0.49
N ALA A 50 13.68 -0.47 1.09
CA ALA A 50 14.07 0.90 0.78
C ALA A 50 15.55 1.14 1.08
N ALA A 51 16.01 0.71 2.26
CA ALA A 51 17.43 0.81 2.65
C ALA A 51 18.37 0.10 1.66
N LYS A 52 18.00 -1.11 1.21
CA LYS A 52 18.79 -1.86 0.21
C LYS A 52 18.84 -1.15 -1.13
N ALA A 53 17.82 -0.41 -1.50
CA ALA A 53 17.73 0.36 -2.74
C ALA A 53 18.37 1.77 -2.63
N GLY A 54 18.80 2.18 -1.44
CA GLY A 54 19.27 3.56 -1.20
C GLY A 54 18.15 4.60 -1.21
N CYS A 55 16.89 4.18 -1.11
CA CYS A 55 15.72 5.04 -1.10
C CYS A 55 15.32 5.40 0.33
N ALA A 56 15.10 6.67 0.62
CA ALA A 56 14.58 7.11 1.91
C ALA A 56 13.09 6.73 2.03
N LEU A 57 12.71 6.03 3.10
CA LEU A 57 11.33 5.63 3.36
C LEU A 57 10.72 6.50 4.46
N GLU A 58 9.54 7.01 4.20
CA GLU A 58 8.70 7.72 5.16
C GLU A 58 7.32 7.09 5.23
N ALA A 59 6.75 6.94 6.44
CA ALA A 59 5.39 6.47 6.64
C ALA A 59 4.56 7.56 7.33
N THR A 60 3.42 7.90 6.75
CA THR A 60 2.55 8.97 7.26
C THR A 60 1.08 8.59 7.11
N THR A 61 0.20 9.42 7.62
CA THR A 61 -1.26 9.25 7.51
C THR A 61 -1.91 10.45 6.85
N HIS A 62 -3.08 10.23 6.27
CA HIS A 62 -3.95 11.29 5.79
C HIS A 62 -5.43 10.96 6.00
N ASP A 63 -6.24 11.96 6.19
CA ASP A 63 -7.71 11.90 6.34
C ASP A 63 -8.45 12.67 5.23
N ASN A 64 -7.71 13.14 4.24
CA ASN A 64 -8.18 13.93 3.11
C ASN A 64 -7.95 13.22 1.77
N LEU A 65 -8.06 13.95 0.65
CA LEU A 65 -7.78 13.41 -0.69
C LEU A 65 -6.31 12.99 -0.82
N THR A 66 -6.08 11.85 -1.47
CA THR A 66 -4.73 11.31 -1.66
C THR A 66 -3.81 12.30 -2.39
N VAL A 67 -4.33 13.04 -3.36
CA VAL A 67 -3.57 14.06 -4.09
C VAL A 67 -3.15 15.23 -3.17
N VAL A 68 -4.00 15.63 -2.23
CA VAL A 68 -3.66 16.66 -1.23
C VAL A 68 -2.57 16.14 -0.27
N ALA A 69 -2.64 14.85 0.09
CA ALA A 69 -1.58 14.22 0.88
C ALA A 69 -0.26 14.17 0.10
N ALA A 70 -0.29 13.91 -1.20
CA ALA A 70 0.90 13.95 -2.07
C ALA A 70 1.54 15.35 -2.07
N GLN A 71 0.74 16.40 -2.30
CA GLN A 71 1.20 17.79 -2.27
C GLN A 71 1.85 18.17 -0.92
N LYS A 72 1.18 17.83 0.20
CA LYS A 72 1.70 18.11 1.55
C LYS A 72 3.05 17.44 1.84
N ASN A 73 3.30 16.30 1.21
CA ASN A 73 4.58 15.57 1.34
C ASN A 73 5.61 15.99 0.28
N GLY A 74 5.30 16.95 -0.58
CA GLY A 74 6.18 17.40 -1.66
C GLY A 74 6.41 16.33 -2.73
N ALA A 75 5.47 15.40 -2.89
CA ALA A 75 5.57 14.36 -3.91
C ALA A 75 5.16 14.91 -5.28
N THR A 76 5.96 14.65 -6.28
CA THR A 76 5.68 14.95 -7.71
C THR A 76 5.14 13.74 -8.45
N ILE A 77 5.28 12.55 -7.88
CA ILE A 77 4.82 11.28 -8.45
C ILE A 77 3.98 10.54 -7.42
N MET A 78 2.83 10.06 -7.85
CA MET A 78 1.96 9.16 -7.09
C MET A 78 1.98 7.77 -7.76
N ILE A 79 2.49 6.76 -7.05
CA ILE A 79 2.63 5.40 -7.57
C ILE A 79 1.41 4.58 -7.22
N ARG A 80 0.82 3.92 -8.22
CA ARG A 80 -0.36 3.06 -8.09
C ARG A 80 -0.09 1.68 -8.68
N GLY A 81 -0.35 0.62 -7.91
CA GLY A 81 -0.23 -0.76 -8.38
C GLY A 81 -1.48 -1.20 -9.15
N LEU A 82 -1.28 -1.92 -10.26
CA LEU A 82 -2.35 -2.48 -11.07
C LEU A 82 -2.25 -4.00 -11.12
N ARG A 83 -3.35 -4.70 -10.88
CA ARG A 83 -3.44 -6.17 -10.94
C ARG A 83 -4.05 -6.66 -12.24
N ASP A 84 -5.04 -5.95 -12.75
CA ASP A 84 -5.83 -6.34 -13.91
C ASP A 84 -6.47 -5.12 -14.62
N GLY A 85 -7.23 -5.36 -15.67
CA GLY A 85 -7.90 -4.31 -16.44
C GLY A 85 -8.98 -3.56 -15.66
N THR A 86 -9.65 -4.20 -14.71
CA THR A 86 -10.67 -3.55 -13.86
C THR A 86 -10.03 -2.54 -12.93
N ASP A 87 -8.88 -2.88 -12.33
CA ASP A 87 -8.08 -1.93 -11.57
C ASP A 87 -7.67 -0.74 -12.46
N LEU A 88 -7.22 -1.00 -13.68
CA LEU A 88 -6.76 0.03 -14.61
C LEU A 88 -7.87 1.04 -14.93
N ASP A 89 -9.07 0.58 -15.28
CA ASP A 89 -10.18 1.47 -15.61
C ASP A 89 -10.51 2.43 -14.47
N TYR A 90 -10.57 1.93 -13.25
CA TYR A 90 -10.81 2.74 -12.06
C TYR A 90 -9.66 3.70 -11.75
N GLU A 91 -8.43 3.23 -11.79
CA GLU A 91 -7.23 4.03 -11.49
C GLU A 91 -7.00 5.11 -12.55
N MET A 92 -7.33 4.88 -13.82
CA MET A 92 -7.29 5.89 -14.89
C MET A 92 -8.28 7.03 -14.62
N GLN A 93 -9.51 6.72 -14.17
CA GLN A 93 -10.47 7.75 -13.79
C GLN A 93 -9.95 8.59 -12.61
N LEU A 94 -9.41 7.94 -11.58
CA LEU A 94 -8.82 8.65 -10.43
C LEU A 94 -7.62 9.51 -10.86
N ALA A 95 -6.75 8.99 -11.72
CA ALA A 95 -5.59 9.73 -12.21
C ALA A 95 -6.00 11.01 -12.95
N GLY A 96 -6.99 10.93 -13.85
CA GLY A 96 -7.50 12.10 -14.55
C GLY A 96 -8.12 13.15 -13.61
N MET A 97 -8.85 12.71 -12.58
CA MET A 97 -9.39 13.63 -11.58
C MET A 97 -8.29 14.25 -10.72
N ASN A 98 -7.28 13.48 -10.32
CA ASN A 98 -6.15 13.98 -9.55
C ASN A 98 -5.31 14.99 -10.35
N GLU A 99 -5.05 14.73 -11.64
CA GLU A 99 -4.35 15.65 -12.53
C GLU A 99 -5.09 16.98 -12.68
N ALA A 100 -6.43 16.97 -12.77
CA ALA A 100 -7.23 18.19 -12.82
C ALA A 100 -7.15 19.00 -11.52
N MET A 101 -6.98 18.35 -10.36
CA MET A 101 -6.88 19.00 -9.04
C MET A 101 -5.45 19.45 -8.69
N ALA A 102 -4.44 18.72 -9.17
CA ALA A 102 -3.01 18.95 -8.87
C ALA A 102 -2.16 18.52 -10.07
N PRO A 103 -2.06 19.34 -11.11
CA PRO A 103 -1.35 19.00 -12.35
C PRO A 103 0.16 18.75 -12.17
N GLU A 104 0.73 19.19 -11.07
CA GLU A 104 2.13 18.97 -10.70
C GLU A 104 2.39 17.57 -10.09
N VAL A 105 1.35 16.80 -9.77
CA VAL A 105 1.45 15.44 -9.20
C VAL A 105 1.05 14.42 -10.25
N HIS A 106 2.03 13.72 -10.82
CA HIS A 106 1.81 12.75 -11.89
C HIS A 106 1.50 11.37 -11.33
N THR A 107 0.53 10.66 -11.92
CA THR A 107 0.26 9.27 -11.55
C THR A 107 1.08 8.31 -12.41
N VAL A 108 1.81 7.40 -11.78
CA VAL A 108 2.56 6.32 -12.42
C VAL A 108 1.97 4.98 -12.02
N PHE A 109 1.63 4.17 -13.00
CA PHE A 109 1.10 2.83 -12.80
C PHE A 109 2.21 1.78 -12.84
N VAL A 110 2.19 0.87 -11.86
CA VAL A 110 3.11 -0.26 -11.76
C VAL A 110 2.31 -1.56 -11.85
N PRO A 111 2.52 -2.36 -12.91
CA PRO A 111 1.85 -3.66 -13.02
C PRO A 111 2.33 -4.62 -11.95
N ALA A 112 1.40 -5.28 -11.27
CA ALA A 112 1.72 -6.30 -10.29
C ALA A 112 2.36 -7.53 -10.98
N SER A 113 3.37 -8.11 -10.34
CA SER A 113 3.98 -9.38 -10.76
C SER A 113 2.93 -10.50 -10.80
N ALA A 114 3.03 -11.42 -11.75
CA ALA A 114 2.03 -12.46 -11.98
C ALA A 114 1.68 -13.28 -10.72
N THR A 115 2.68 -13.54 -9.87
CA THR A 115 2.52 -14.33 -8.64
C THR A 115 1.69 -13.63 -7.55
N VAL A 116 1.58 -12.30 -7.57
CA VAL A 116 0.86 -11.53 -6.55
C VAL A 116 -0.48 -10.96 -7.03
N ARG A 117 -0.78 -11.03 -8.33
CA ARG A 117 -2.04 -10.52 -8.92
C ARG A 117 -3.30 -11.03 -8.21
N PRO A 118 -3.42 -12.32 -7.85
CA PRO A 118 -4.64 -12.83 -7.19
C PRO A 118 -4.78 -12.39 -5.73
N ILE A 119 -3.75 -11.78 -5.14
CA ILE A 119 -3.73 -11.47 -3.70
C ILE A 119 -4.49 -10.17 -3.44
N THR A 120 -5.65 -10.27 -2.79
CA THR A 120 -6.40 -9.11 -2.30
C THR A 120 -6.40 -9.06 -0.77
N ALA A 121 -6.33 -7.85 -0.22
CA ALA A 121 -6.39 -7.67 1.24
C ALA A 121 -7.71 -8.15 1.86
N THR A 122 -8.79 -8.13 1.09
CA THR A 122 -10.11 -8.61 1.52
C THR A 122 -10.10 -10.13 1.67
N LEU A 123 -9.63 -10.88 0.66
CA LEU A 123 -9.54 -12.34 0.72
C LEU A 123 -8.58 -12.80 1.82
N VAL A 124 -7.43 -12.14 1.97
CA VAL A 124 -6.49 -12.45 3.07
C VAL A 124 -7.16 -12.31 4.43
N ARG A 125 -7.94 -11.24 4.67
CA ARG A 125 -8.65 -11.08 5.95
C ARG A 125 -9.73 -12.13 6.15
N GLN A 126 -10.46 -12.50 5.09
CA GLN A 126 -11.47 -13.57 5.16
C GLN A 126 -10.84 -14.93 5.51
N ILE A 127 -9.76 -15.30 4.81
CA ILE A 127 -9.04 -16.56 5.08
C ILE A 127 -8.53 -16.59 6.52
N ALA A 128 -7.86 -15.52 6.97
CA ALA A 128 -7.36 -15.42 8.34
C ALA A 128 -8.49 -15.47 9.39
N GLY A 129 -9.61 -14.81 9.12
CA GLY A 129 -10.79 -14.81 10.01
C GLY A 129 -11.47 -16.16 10.14
N MET A 130 -11.30 -17.05 9.14
CA MET A 130 -11.76 -18.45 9.15
C MET A 130 -10.69 -19.42 9.70
N GLY A 131 -9.55 -18.92 10.19
CA GLY A 131 -8.46 -19.73 10.72
C GLY A 131 -7.54 -20.34 9.66
N GLY A 132 -7.66 -19.92 8.38
CA GLY A 132 -6.81 -20.40 7.29
C GLY A 132 -5.40 -19.78 7.34
N ASP A 133 -4.40 -20.51 6.82
CA ASP A 133 -3.03 -20.04 6.71
C ASP A 133 -2.91 -19.00 5.59
N VAL A 134 -2.37 -17.84 5.93
CA VAL A 134 -2.14 -16.70 5.02
C VAL A 134 -0.66 -16.46 4.72
N SER A 135 0.23 -17.33 5.17
CA SER A 135 1.69 -17.15 5.07
C SER A 135 2.19 -16.98 3.62
N ALA A 136 1.50 -17.58 2.65
CA ALA A 136 1.81 -17.41 1.22
C ALA A 136 1.44 -16.04 0.64
N PHE A 137 0.58 -15.26 1.33
CA PHE A 137 -0.02 -14.05 0.77
C PHE A 137 0.46 -12.76 1.43
N VAL A 138 1.09 -12.86 2.59
CA VAL A 138 1.53 -11.71 3.39
C VAL A 138 2.96 -11.90 3.92
N PRO A 139 3.67 -10.80 4.25
CA PRO A 139 4.95 -10.90 4.96
C PRO A 139 4.83 -11.65 6.30
N PRO A 140 5.90 -12.34 6.77
CA PRO A 140 5.86 -13.15 7.99
C PRO A 140 5.38 -12.39 9.24
N SER A 141 5.82 -11.14 9.45
CA SER A 141 5.39 -10.30 10.56
C SER A 141 3.89 -9.99 10.51
N VAL A 142 3.36 -9.76 9.30
CA VAL A 142 1.92 -9.52 9.09
C VAL A 142 1.12 -10.80 9.32
N ALA A 143 1.62 -11.97 8.90
CA ALA A 143 0.98 -13.26 9.19
C ALA A 143 0.89 -13.50 10.70
N ALA A 144 1.96 -13.21 11.45
CA ALA A 144 1.96 -13.31 12.91
C ALA A 144 0.92 -12.38 13.55
N SER A 145 0.87 -11.11 13.10
CA SER A 145 -0.09 -10.13 13.58
C SER A 145 -1.55 -10.53 13.27
N LEU A 146 -1.81 -11.11 12.09
CA LEU A 146 -3.14 -11.60 11.73
C LEU A 146 -3.56 -12.76 12.63
N ARG A 147 -2.67 -13.71 12.90
CA ARG A 147 -2.94 -14.80 13.85
C ARG A 147 -3.34 -14.26 15.22
N THR A 148 -2.58 -13.31 15.76
CA THR A 148 -2.90 -12.70 17.06
C THR A 148 -4.27 -12.01 17.08
N LYS A 149 -4.65 -11.33 15.99
CA LYS A 149 -5.96 -10.63 15.89
C LYS A 149 -7.16 -11.59 15.79
N PHE A 150 -6.97 -12.78 15.24
CA PHE A 150 -8.05 -13.74 15.02
C PHE A 150 -8.01 -14.96 15.94
N VAL A 151 -7.03 -15.08 16.86
CA VAL A 151 -7.09 -16.07 17.95
C VAL A 151 -8.27 -15.71 18.85
N ARG A 152 -9.23 -16.60 18.93
CA ARG A 152 -10.37 -16.57 19.87
C ARG A 152 -10.03 -17.35 21.12
#